data_5cbe8270cde4eecfba39fc0eb5ebb980
#
_entry.id   5cbe8270cde4eecfba39fc0eb5ebb980
#
_cell.length_a   1.000
_cell.length_b   1.000
_cell.length_c   1.000
_cell.angle_alpha   90.00
_cell.angle_beta   90.00
_cell.angle_gamma   90.00
#
_symmetry.space_group_name_H-M   'P 1'
#
loop_
_entity.id
_entity.type
_entity.pdbx_description
1 polymer ?
#
loop_
_entity_poly.entity_id
_entity_poly.type
_entity_poly.pdbx_seq_one_letter_code
_entity_poly.pdbx_strand_id
1 'polypeptide(L)'
;MRSHEAKLEAVQTPWPPPDTDAYPVFPASAVDQNTELSTLRDVARALASGINTREILATLCKAATIRGAANGAIVAEIYSDSGTYVSAIGNTSDLLGTSFPVAGSITERVLRDRKGIGTPQPVLESSPFFSELLQQRDIGPAVILPLIAHDRLLGTLTVCRDVGAPVFDTVAFTRLEAVADLAALALWNTRLLEEAREGDAAKTSLLATLSHELRTPLTALEGYGELLEDEILGPLAPAQRDVIMRLRTVSRHLGSLIEDILTYASLEADRVVARASKVSVDEVVDTLYPFVEPLAREKGIRFQVAVEENLPWLLTDEPKMRQILINLCQNAVKFTESGEVAVRVSRGSSGADGVASIRCTVKDTGVGIAAADLQRLFRPFSQVDASLARRHGGTGLGLYISRRLATLLGGRIEVVSRPGEGSAFTLVLPVTR
;
A
#
# COMPACT_ATOMS: atom_id res chain seq x y z
N MET A 1 3.89 60.40 22.73
CA MET A 1 4.98 60.09 21.78
C MET A 1 6.36 59.92 22.44
N ARG A 2 6.49 59.66 23.74
CA ARG A 2 7.80 59.40 24.40
C ARG A 2 7.97 58.01 24.98
N SER A 3 7.02 57.10 24.84
CA SER A 3 7.10 55.72 25.35
C SER A 3 7.42 54.64 24.27
N HIS A 4 7.45 55.02 23.01
CA HIS A 4 7.77 54.13 21.91
C HIS A 4 9.27 54.14 21.50
N GLU A 5 9.96 55.27 21.71
CA GLU A 5 11.38 55.38 21.38
C GLU A 5 12.31 54.65 22.36
N ALA A 6 11.91 54.51 23.64
CA ALA A 6 12.71 53.77 24.64
C ALA A 6 12.74 52.26 24.45
N LYS A 7 11.84 51.69 23.65
CA LYS A 7 11.82 50.25 23.30
C LYS A 7 12.71 49.90 22.08
N LEU A 8 13.00 50.89 21.26
CA LEU A 8 13.83 50.68 20.05
C LEU A 8 15.31 50.77 20.28
N GLU A 9 15.78 51.48 21.34
CA GLU A 9 17.22 51.53 21.66
C GLU A 9 17.81 50.29 22.33
N ALA A 10 16.97 49.37 22.86
CA ALA A 10 17.43 48.12 23.46
C ALA A 10 17.72 47.02 22.42
N VAL A 11 17.51 47.25 21.13
CA VAL A 11 17.55 46.26 20.05
C VAL A 11 18.85 46.35 19.20
N GLN A 12 19.77 47.25 19.52
CA GLN A 12 20.98 47.50 18.72
C GLN A 12 22.29 46.94 19.31
N THR A 13 22.28 45.90 20.12
CA THR A 13 23.51 45.14 20.37
C THR A 13 23.70 44.12 19.27
N PRO A 14 24.80 44.22 18.49
CA PRO A 14 25.07 43.20 17.49
C PRO A 14 25.30 41.86 18.18
N TRP A 15 24.71 40.80 17.63
CA TRP A 15 24.95 39.42 17.98
C TRP A 15 26.46 39.18 18.19
N PRO A 16 26.88 38.47 19.26
CA PRO A 16 28.29 38.13 19.42
C PRO A 16 28.77 37.32 18.21
N PRO A 17 30.03 37.47 17.80
CA PRO A 17 30.59 36.81 16.63
C PRO A 17 30.50 35.28 16.77
N PRO A 18 30.53 34.50 15.67
CA PRO A 18 30.20 33.06 15.63
C PRO A 18 31.11 32.12 16.43
N ASP A 19 32.13 32.64 17.11
CA ASP A 19 33.19 31.87 17.79
C ASP A 19 33.12 31.88 19.34
N THR A 20 32.06 32.27 19.96
CA THR A 20 31.94 32.16 21.41
C THR A 20 31.18 30.93 21.83
N ASP A 21 31.85 30.02 22.53
CA ASP A 21 31.37 28.82 23.25
C ASP A 21 30.33 29.15 24.37
N ALA A 22 29.49 30.12 24.21
CA ALA A 22 28.65 30.72 25.24
C ALA A 22 27.29 30.06 25.45
N TYR A 23 27.00 28.95 24.75
CA TYR A 23 25.76 28.18 25.03
C TYR A 23 26.11 26.90 25.79
N PRO A 24 25.49 26.64 26.92
CA PRO A 24 25.74 25.44 27.66
C PRO A 24 25.40 24.20 26.83
N VAL A 25 26.40 23.39 26.50
CA VAL A 25 26.19 22.02 26.05
C VAL A 25 25.90 21.21 27.31
N PHE A 26 24.70 20.71 27.44
CA PHE A 26 24.25 19.99 28.63
C PHE A 26 24.64 18.51 28.55
N PRO A 27 25.29 17.93 29.59
CA PRO A 27 25.52 16.49 29.66
C PRO A 27 24.24 15.75 30.03
N ALA A 28 24.06 14.53 29.51
CA ALA A 28 22.94 13.67 29.81
C ALA A 28 22.88 13.29 31.30
N SER A 29 21.75 13.48 31.97
CA SER A 29 21.51 13.08 33.35
C SER A 29 20.18 12.34 33.52
N ALA A 30 20.08 11.54 34.59
CA ALA A 30 19.04 10.54 34.88
C ALA A 30 17.58 11.06 34.73
N VAL A 31 16.80 10.35 33.99
CA VAL A 31 15.40 10.64 33.62
C VAL A 31 14.43 9.84 34.45
N ASP A 32 13.26 10.41 34.71
CA ASP A 32 12.14 9.73 35.43
C ASP A 32 11.49 8.69 34.48
N GLN A 33 11.88 7.41 34.67
CA GLN A 33 11.57 6.28 33.77
C GLN A 33 10.06 6.01 33.59
N ASN A 34 9.20 6.36 34.55
CA ASN A 34 7.77 6.08 34.47
C ASN A 34 7.03 6.98 33.45
N THR A 35 7.49 8.21 33.29
CA THR A 35 6.85 9.19 32.39
C THR A 35 7.30 8.96 30.95
N GLU A 36 8.51 8.46 30.71
CA GLU A 36 8.99 8.02 29.39
C GLU A 36 8.20 6.84 28.84
N LEU A 37 7.99 5.82 29.68
CA LEU A 37 7.24 4.62 29.31
C LEU A 37 5.79 4.92 28.88
N SER A 38 5.14 5.92 29.50
CA SER A 38 3.77 6.29 29.12
C SER A 38 3.71 6.92 27.72
N THR A 39 4.61 7.86 27.42
CA THR A 39 4.64 8.52 26.08
C THR A 39 5.08 7.55 24.99
N LEU A 40 6.11 6.72 25.25
CA LEU A 40 6.52 5.64 24.35
C LEU A 40 5.37 4.70 24.02
N ARG A 41 4.61 4.29 25.03
CA ARG A 41 3.45 3.42 24.85
C ARG A 41 2.34 4.07 24.03
N ASP A 42 2.06 5.35 24.24
CA ASP A 42 1.01 6.08 23.52
C ASP A 42 1.42 6.32 22.07
N VAL A 43 2.68 6.66 21.79
CA VAL A 43 3.23 6.76 20.43
C VAL A 43 3.27 5.41 19.73
N ALA A 44 3.74 4.35 20.43
CA ALA A 44 3.76 3.00 19.87
C ALA A 44 2.35 2.50 19.53
N ARG A 45 1.36 2.79 20.39
CA ARG A 45 -0.05 2.47 20.13
C ARG A 45 -0.58 3.25 18.95
N ALA A 46 -0.27 4.54 18.81
CA ALA A 46 -0.69 5.37 17.70
C ALA A 46 -0.08 4.88 16.37
N LEU A 47 1.21 4.53 16.35
CA LEU A 47 1.87 3.92 15.19
C LEU A 47 1.26 2.57 14.81
N ALA A 48 0.93 1.74 15.80
CA ALA A 48 0.32 0.41 15.57
C ALA A 48 -1.14 0.48 15.10
N SER A 49 -1.88 1.54 15.44
CA SER A 49 -3.30 1.71 15.08
C SER A 49 -3.53 2.37 13.72
N GLY A 50 -2.47 2.66 12.96
CA GLY A 50 -2.59 3.31 11.64
C GLY A 50 -3.07 4.77 11.71
N ILE A 51 -2.90 5.43 12.86
CA ILE A 51 -3.23 6.84 13.07
C ILE A 51 -2.36 7.71 12.15
N ASN A 52 -2.97 8.76 11.59
CA ASN A 52 -2.30 9.70 10.70
C ASN A 52 -1.09 10.36 11.41
N THR A 53 0.02 10.45 10.71
CA THR A 53 1.27 11.08 11.17
C THR A 53 1.06 12.45 11.80
N ARG A 54 0.16 13.25 11.23
CA ARG A 54 -0.18 14.57 11.76
C ARG A 54 -0.71 14.50 13.20
N GLU A 55 -1.52 13.50 13.53
CA GLU A 55 -2.05 13.29 14.89
C GLU A 55 -0.97 12.80 15.85
N ILE A 56 -0.04 11.98 15.35
CA ILE A 56 1.11 11.52 16.15
C ILE A 56 2.02 12.71 16.49
N LEU A 57 2.37 13.54 15.50
CA LEU A 57 3.20 14.72 15.72
C LEU A 57 2.50 15.75 16.63
N ALA A 58 1.20 15.95 16.50
CA ALA A 58 0.44 16.83 17.39
C ALA A 58 0.46 16.30 18.83
N THR A 59 0.38 14.99 19.05
CA THR A 59 0.48 14.37 20.37
C THR A 59 1.87 14.54 20.94
N LEU A 60 2.92 14.39 20.13
CA LEU A 60 4.31 14.64 20.55
C LEU A 60 4.57 16.12 20.87
N CYS A 61 4.03 17.05 20.07
CA CYS A 61 4.06 18.48 20.42
C CYS A 61 3.39 18.76 21.77
N LYS A 62 2.22 18.17 22.04
CA LYS A 62 1.58 18.28 23.37
C LYS A 62 2.44 17.70 24.48
N ALA A 63 3.05 16.55 24.27
CA ALA A 63 3.98 15.98 25.23
C ALA A 63 5.21 16.88 25.48
N ALA A 64 5.72 17.52 24.44
CA ALA A 64 6.83 18.46 24.52
C ALA A 64 6.46 19.72 25.32
N THR A 65 5.29 20.31 25.12
CA THR A 65 4.84 21.47 25.92
C THR A 65 4.69 21.10 27.40
N ILE A 66 4.09 19.97 27.72
CA ILE A 66 3.93 19.51 29.11
C ILE A 66 5.30 19.28 29.77
N ARG A 67 6.21 18.56 29.10
CA ARG A 67 7.54 18.20 29.65
C ARG A 67 8.49 19.36 29.76
N GLY A 68 8.39 20.32 28.84
CA GLY A 68 9.14 21.57 28.86
C GLY A 68 8.56 22.65 29.74
N ALA A 69 7.36 22.44 30.32
CA ALA A 69 6.56 23.51 30.94
C ALA A 69 6.51 24.74 30.01
N ALA A 70 6.10 24.51 28.77
CA ALA A 70 6.20 25.43 27.64
C ALA A 70 4.81 25.81 27.08
N ASN A 71 4.74 26.92 26.35
CA ASN A 71 3.51 27.50 25.82
C ASN A 71 3.27 27.14 24.37
N GLY A 72 4.32 26.70 23.66
CA GLY A 72 4.24 26.27 22.27
C GLY A 72 5.26 25.20 21.92
N ALA A 73 4.89 24.38 20.93
CA ALA A 73 5.80 23.42 20.32
C ALA A 73 5.48 23.27 18.82
N ILE A 74 6.52 23.11 18.02
CA ILE A 74 6.41 23.04 16.58
C ILE A 74 7.40 22.02 16.03
N VAL A 75 6.96 21.20 15.09
CA VAL A 75 7.79 20.29 14.33
C VAL A 75 7.92 20.79 12.91
N ALA A 76 9.15 20.95 12.44
CA ALA A 76 9.47 21.30 11.06
C ALA A 76 10.11 20.09 10.36
N GLU A 77 9.64 19.79 9.17
CA GLU A 77 10.35 18.93 8.20
C GLU A 77 11.26 19.79 7.33
N ILE A 78 12.43 19.23 7.02
CA ILE A 78 13.44 19.93 6.22
C ILE A 78 13.61 19.20 4.88
N TYR A 79 13.55 19.98 3.80
CA TYR A 79 13.77 19.54 2.44
C TYR A 79 14.79 20.48 1.77
N SER A 80 16.02 20.01 1.59
CA SER A 80 17.13 20.82 1.04
C SER A 80 17.31 22.13 1.80
N ASP A 81 16.95 23.27 1.21
CA ASP A 81 17.20 24.62 1.73
C ASP A 81 15.96 25.25 2.41
N SER A 82 14.87 24.51 2.51
CA SER A 82 13.61 24.98 3.10
C SER A 82 13.08 24.05 4.17
N GLY A 83 12.41 24.60 5.17
CA GLY A 83 11.65 23.88 6.17
C GLY A 83 10.17 24.18 6.05
N THR A 84 9.33 23.23 6.44
CA THR A 84 7.88 23.40 6.52
C THR A 84 7.40 22.94 7.89
N TYR A 85 6.58 23.75 8.55
CA TYR A 85 5.98 23.41 9.84
C TYR A 85 4.82 22.42 9.65
N VAL A 86 5.07 21.15 10.00
CA VAL A 86 4.11 20.05 9.79
C VAL A 86 3.23 19.77 11.00
N SER A 87 3.63 20.27 12.18
CA SER A 87 2.81 20.24 13.40
C SER A 87 3.16 21.45 14.26
N ALA A 88 2.16 22.16 14.79
CA ALA A 88 2.33 23.34 15.63
C ALA A 88 1.19 23.44 16.65
N ILE A 89 1.49 23.79 17.89
CA ILE A 89 0.51 23.94 18.96
C ILE A 89 0.85 25.12 19.89
N GLY A 90 -0.14 25.57 20.64
CA GLY A 90 0.01 26.67 21.59
C GLY A 90 0.21 28.00 20.89
N ASN A 91 1.12 28.87 21.38
CA ASN A 91 1.46 30.17 20.82
C ASN A 91 2.15 30.11 19.43
N THR A 92 2.37 28.93 18.88
CA THR A 92 2.93 28.69 17.55
C THR A 92 1.92 28.06 16.57
N SER A 93 0.67 27.84 16.98
CA SER A 93 -0.32 27.06 16.22
C SER A 93 -0.67 27.62 14.85
N ASP A 94 -0.60 28.94 14.66
CA ASP A 94 -0.85 29.64 13.41
C ASP A 94 0.28 29.48 12.37
N LEU A 95 1.41 28.92 12.77
CA LEU A 95 2.54 28.63 11.88
C LEU A 95 2.38 27.32 11.10
N LEU A 96 1.39 26.50 11.43
CA LEU A 96 1.16 25.23 10.75
C LEU A 96 1.01 25.41 9.24
N GLY A 97 1.79 24.66 8.46
CA GLY A 97 1.81 24.71 7.01
C GLY A 97 2.67 25.84 6.42
N THR A 98 3.25 26.72 7.25
CA THR A 98 4.15 27.77 6.77
C THR A 98 5.52 27.18 6.43
N SER A 99 6.08 27.59 5.28
CA SER A 99 7.43 27.26 4.89
C SER A 99 8.39 28.40 5.19
N PHE A 100 9.65 28.07 5.52
CA PHE A 100 10.69 29.02 5.87
C PHE A 100 12.04 28.63 5.26
N PRO A 101 12.95 29.60 4.98
CA PRO A 101 14.30 29.32 4.53
C PRO A 101 15.15 28.78 5.70
N VAL A 102 15.93 27.75 5.46
CA VAL A 102 16.84 27.18 6.46
C VAL A 102 18.09 28.07 6.61
N ALA A 103 18.61 28.60 5.52
CA ALA A 103 19.80 29.40 5.49
C ALA A 103 19.68 30.67 6.35
N GLY A 104 20.69 30.97 7.16
CA GLY A 104 20.71 32.12 8.08
C GLY A 104 19.85 31.93 9.33
N SER A 105 19.31 30.76 9.57
CA SER A 105 18.46 30.46 10.73
C SER A 105 19.18 29.69 11.83
N ILE A 106 18.67 29.73 13.06
CA ILE A 106 19.17 28.89 14.15
C ILE A 106 18.97 27.40 13.81
N THR A 107 17.95 27.11 13.02
CA THR A 107 17.69 25.77 12.48
C THR A 107 18.88 25.27 11.66
N GLU A 108 19.46 26.09 10.77
CA GLU A 108 20.65 25.73 10.00
C GLU A 108 21.79 25.25 10.90
N ARG A 109 22.01 25.95 12.02
CA ARG A 109 23.06 25.61 12.98
C ARG A 109 22.78 24.28 13.68
N VAL A 110 21.52 24.06 14.14
CA VAL A 110 21.09 22.78 14.72
C VAL A 110 21.27 21.62 13.75
N LEU A 111 20.93 21.85 12.49
CA LEU A 111 21.05 20.83 11.43
C LEU A 111 22.52 20.50 11.11
N ARG A 112 23.37 21.53 11.01
CA ARG A 112 24.81 21.38 10.71
C ARG A 112 25.56 20.68 11.84
N ASP A 113 25.32 21.14 13.08
CA ASP A 113 26.05 20.65 14.25
C ASP A 113 25.43 19.36 14.82
N ARG A 114 24.21 19.00 14.36
CA ARG A 114 23.41 17.85 14.84
C ARG A 114 23.23 17.84 16.35
N LYS A 115 23.13 19.02 16.95
CA LYS A 115 22.97 19.21 18.40
C LYS A 115 21.83 20.16 18.69
N GLY A 116 21.11 19.87 19.77
CA GLY A 116 20.08 20.77 20.27
C GLY A 116 20.68 22.08 20.80
N ILE A 117 19.96 23.16 20.61
CA ILE A 117 20.33 24.52 21.06
C ILE A 117 19.19 25.05 21.94
N GLY A 118 19.56 25.54 23.15
CA GLY A 118 18.69 26.36 23.99
C GLY A 118 19.04 27.85 23.83
N THR A 119 18.04 28.70 23.68
CA THR A 119 18.22 30.15 23.58
C THR A 119 17.39 30.88 24.62
N PRO A 120 17.94 31.88 25.33
CA PRO A 120 17.23 32.68 26.34
C PRO A 120 16.24 33.68 25.74
N GLN A 121 16.43 34.03 24.47
CA GLN A 121 15.50 34.89 23.72
C GLN A 121 15.28 34.33 22.33
N PRO A 122 14.11 34.59 21.71
CA PRO A 122 13.97 34.31 20.29
C PRO A 122 15.04 35.15 19.60
N VAL A 123 15.96 34.45 18.96
CA VAL A 123 17.03 35.11 18.25
C VAL A 123 16.40 35.89 17.13
N LEU A 124 16.56 37.20 17.16
CA LEU A 124 16.37 38.08 16.01
C LEU A 124 17.45 37.68 15.02
N GLU A 125 17.14 36.68 14.24
CA GLU A 125 18.06 36.15 13.23
C GLU A 125 18.23 37.17 12.10
N SER A 126 19.33 37.06 11.41
CA SER A 126 19.67 37.90 10.24
C SER A 126 18.63 37.77 9.10
N SER A 127 17.70 36.85 9.21
CA SER A 127 16.61 36.64 8.25
C SER A 127 15.41 37.55 8.55
N PRO A 128 15.01 38.43 7.61
CA PRO A 128 13.83 39.27 7.74
C PRO A 128 12.55 38.45 8.04
N PHE A 129 12.48 37.25 7.52
CA PHE A 129 11.36 36.32 7.72
C PHE A 129 11.13 36.01 9.22
N PHE A 130 12.18 35.63 9.95
CA PHE A 130 12.06 35.28 11.36
C PHE A 130 11.85 36.52 12.23
N SER A 131 12.45 37.65 11.87
CA SER A 131 12.24 38.92 12.59
C SER A 131 10.79 39.36 12.58
N GLU A 132 10.13 39.30 11.42
CA GLU A 132 8.70 39.62 11.29
C GLU A 132 7.82 38.60 12.00
N LEU A 133 8.17 37.30 11.85
CA LEU A 133 7.43 36.20 12.46
C LEU A 133 7.43 36.28 14.00
N LEU A 134 8.56 36.62 14.62
CA LEU A 134 8.72 36.66 16.06
C LEU A 134 8.23 37.94 16.70
N GLN A 135 8.30 39.10 16.01
CA GLN A 135 7.78 40.39 16.52
C GLN A 135 6.28 40.40 16.78
N GLN A 136 5.52 39.56 16.10
CA GLN A 136 4.07 39.48 16.21
C GLN A 136 3.61 38.50 17.29
N ARG A 137 4.54 37.75 17.94
CA ARG A 137 4.23 36.65 18.85
C ARG A 137 4.94 36.77 20.17
N ASP A 138 4.30 36.29 21.23
CA ASP A 138 4.86 36.23 22.57
C ASP A 138 5.76 34.97 22.71
N ILE A 139 6.87 34.94 21.97
CA ILE A 139 7.83 33.84 21.99
C ILE A 139 9.09 34.27 22.73
N GLY A 140 9.34 33.65 23.88
CA GLY A 140 10.50 33.85 24.73
C GLY A 140 11.53 32.73 24.59
N PRO A 141 12.09 32.22 25.71
CA PRO A 141 13.10 31.16 25.67
C PRO A 141 12.64 29.97 24.85
N ALA A 142 13.53 29.43 24.00
CA ALA A 142 13.24 28.29 23.15
C ALA A 142 14.34 27.24 23.18
N VAL A 143 13.95 26.00 22.91
CA VAL A 143 14.85 24.86 22.65
C VAL A 143 14.53 24.35 21.27
N ILE A 144 15.56 24.22 20.42
CA ILE A 144 15.48 23.66 19.08
C ILE A 144 16.32 22.38 19.04
N LEU A 145 15.67 21.26 18.76
CA LEU A 145 16.28 19.93 18.75
C LEU A 145 16.25 19.33 17.35
N PRO A 146 17.33 18.69 16.88
CA PRO A 146 17.33 18.00 15.61
C PRO A 146 16.50 16.71 15.71
N LEU A 147 15.76 16.39 14.65
CA LEU A 147 15.04 15.13 14.49
C LEU A 147 15.91 14.20 13.64
N ILE A 148 16.61 13.29 14.29
CA ILE A 148 17.56 12.37 13.63
C ILE A 148 17.08 10.94 13.80
N ALA A 149 16.91 10.22 12.71
CA ALA A 149 16.63 8.79 12.71
C ALA A 149 17.52 8.08 11.68
N HIS A 150 18.08 6.93 12.03
CA HIS A 150 18.97 6.15 11.17
C HIS A 150 20.09 7.01 10.52
N ASP A 151 20.70 7.88 11.31
CA ASP A 151 21.75 8.84 10.90
C ASP A 151 21.29 9.88 9.83
N ARG A 152 20.01 9.92 9.53
CA ARG A 152 19.40 10.94 8.65
C ARG A 152 18.74 12.02 9.46
N LEU A 153 18.98 13.24 9.06
CA LEU A 153 18.35 14.42 9.61
C LEU A 153 17.03 14.67 8.87
N LEU A 154 15.93 14.69 9.61
CA LEU A 154 14.56 14.76 9.06
C LEU A 154 13.95 16.13 9.26
N GLY A 155 14.33 16.83 10.32
CA GLY A 155 13.74 18.10 10.68
C GLY A 155 14.17 18.60 12.04
N THR A 156 13.34 19.45 12.67
CA THR A 156 13.55 19.97 14.01
C THR A 156 12.29 19.97 14.84
N LEU A 157 12.44 19.78 16.15
CA LEU A 157 11.42 20.08 17.17
C LEU A 157 11.84 21.38 17.87
N THR A 158 10.99 22.38 17.80
CA THR A 158 11.16 23.65 18.55
C THR A 158 10.11 23.70 19.65
N VAL A 159 10.54 24.03 20.87
CA VAL A 159 9.67 24.18 22.04
C VAL A 159 9.95 25.54 22.64
N CYS A 160 8.93 26.36 22.88
CA CYS A 160 9.09 27.73 23.34
C CYS A 160 8.18 28.08 24.54
N ARG A 161 8.65 29.02 25.33
CA ARG A 161 7.90 29.67 26.42
C ARG A 161 7.54 31.09 26.03
N ASP A 162 6.68 31.71 26.82
CA ASP A 162 6.33 33.13 26.61
C ASP A 162 7.49 34.05 27.01
N VAL A 163 7.48 35.29 26.52
CA VAL A 163 8.47 36.28 26.86
C VAL A 163 8.52 36.55 28.36
N GLY A 164 9.73 36.59 28.94
CA GLY A 164 9.96 36.76 30.38
C GLY A 164 9.90 35.48 31.20
N ALA A 165 9.56 34.36 30.61
CA ALA A 165 9.63 33.06 31.30
C ALA A 165 11.11 32.64 31.52
N PRO A 166 11.40 31.76 32.53
CA PRO A 166 12.75 31.27 32.77
C PRO A 166 13.25 30.44 31.59
N VAL A 167 14.58 30.44 31.36
CA VAL A 167 15.24 29.57 30.36
C VAL A 167 15.03 28.11 30.70
N PHE A 168 15.13 27.25 29.70
CA PHE A 168 15.07 25.81 29.91
C PHE A 168 16.33 25.34 30.65
N ASP A 169 16.13 24.54 31.69
CA ASP A 169 17.21 23.89 32.43
C ASP A 169 17.64 22.58 31.75
N THR A 170 18.70 21.99 32.23
CA THR A 170 19.24 20.73 31.72
C THR A 170 18.23 19.59 31.76
N VAL A 171 17.41 19.55 32.81
CA VAL A 171 16.41 18.47 32.98
C VAL A 171 15.31 18.58 31.94
N ALA A 172 14.79 19.79 31.73
CA ALA A 172 13.81 20.05 30.67
C ALA A 172 14.39 19.74 29.29
N PHE A 173 15.65 20.12 29.04
CA PHE A 173 16.33 19.85 27.78
C PHE A 173 16.40 18.35 27.47
N THR A 174 16.89 17.53 28.43
CA THR A 174 17.00 16.07 28.25
C THR A 174 15.62 15.41 28.04
N ARG A 175 14.58 15.89 28.75
CA ARG A 175 13.20 15.41 28.55
C ARG A 175 12.67 15.72 27.14
N LEU A 176 13.06 16.86 26.59
CA LEU A 176 12.67 17.28 25.24
C LEU A 176 13.44 16.51 24.16
N GLU A 177 14.72 16.16 24.41
CA GLU A 177 15.48 15.28 23.52
C GLU A 177 14.78 13.93 23.34
N ALA A 178 14.28 13.31 24.40
CA ALA A 178 13.52 12.08 24.30
C ALA A 178 12.24 12.21 23.44
N VAL A 179 11.57 13.38 23.50
CA VAL A 179 10.42 13.65 22.62
C VAL A 179 10.86 13.87 21.17
N ALA A 180 12.01 14.52 20.96
CA ALA A 180 12.56 14.72 19.61
C ALA A 180 12.93 13.39 18.96
N ASP A 181 13.53 12.45 19.70
CA ASP A 181 13.82 11.10 19.21
C ASP A 181 12.57 10.35 18.76
N LEU A 182 11.49 10.46 19.52
CA LEU A 182 10.20 9.86 19.15
C LEU A 182 9.57 10.53 17.93
N ALA A 183 9.69 11.86 17.83
CA ALA A 183 9.21 12.59 16.65
C ALA A 183 10.02 12.23 15.39
N ALA A 184 11.33 12.06 15.54
CA ALA A 184 12.20 11.60 14.46
C ALA A 184 11.81 10.20 13.96
N LEU A 185 11.55 9.27 14.90
CA LEU A 185 11.11 7.92 14.55
C LEU A 185 9.74 7.92 13.85
N ALA A 186 8.80 8.74 14.31
CA ALA A 186 7.49 8.89 13.69
C ALA A 186 7.60 9.41 12.24
N LEU A 187 8.38 10.47 12.02
CA LEU A 187 8.64 11.01 10.67
C LEU A 187 9.34 10.01 9.76
N TRP A 188 10.33 9.28 10.29
CA TRP A 188 11.03 8.27 9.52
C TRP A 188 10.11 7.16 9.03
N ASN A 189 9.29 6.60 9.93
CA ASN A 189 8.34 5.56 9.57
C ASN A 189 7.32 6.03 8.53
N THR A 190 6.88 7.29 8.61
CA THR A 190 5.98 7.87 7.61
C THR A 190 6.64 7.95 6.25
N ARG A 191 7.86 8.48 6.18
CA ARG A 191 8.60 8.55 4.90
C ARG A 191 8.77 7.18 4.27
N LEU A 192 9.14 6.17 5.06
CA LEU A 192 9.26 4.80 4.54
C LEU A 192 7.94 4.26 3.98
N LEU A 193 6.83 4.55 4.66
CA LEU A 193 5.49 4.14 4.18
C LEU A 193 5.08 4.89 2.92
N GLU A 194 5.40 6.16 2.81
CA GLU A 194 5.13 6.99 1.62
C GLU A 194 5.99 6.54 0.44
N GLU A 195 7.29 6.36 0.61
CA GLU A 195 8.20 5.83 -0.42
C GLU A 195 7.77 4.44 -0.91
N ALA A 196 7.36 3.55 -0.01
CA ALA A 196 6.83 2.24 -0.37
C ALA A 196 5.53 2.34 -1.18
N ARG A 197 4.60 3.21 -0.77
CA ARG A 197 3.33 3.44 -1.48
C ARG A 197 3.55 4.08 -2.86
N GLU A 198 4.45 5.05 -2.97
CA GLU A 198 4.80 5.67 -4.25
C GLU A 198 5.43 4.66 -5.20
N GLY A 199 6.33 3.81 -4.70
CA GLY A 199 6.95 2.72 -5.46
C GLY A 199 5.90 1.73 -5.99
N ASP A 200 4.95 1.31 -5.16
CA ASP A 200 3.86 0.41 -5.56
C ASP A 200 2.88 1.10 -6.53
N ALA A 201 2.60 2.37 -6.34
CA ALA A 201 1.76 3.16 -7.25
C ALA A 201 2.42 3.33 -8.61
N ALA A 202 3.71 3.65 -8.65
CA ALA A 202 4.49 3.77 -9.89
C ALA A 202 4.55 2.44 -10.66
N LYS A 203 4.82 1.34 -9.96
CA LYS A 203 4.83 -0.02 -10.54
C LYS A 203 3.48 -0.37 -11.17
N THR A 204 2.39 -0.07 -10.46
CA THR A 204 1.04 -0.38 -10.94
C THR A 204 0.66 0.51 -12.14
N SER A 205 1.01 1.79 -12.10
CA SER A 205 0.78 2.72 -13.21
C SER A 205 1.54 2.30 -14.46
N LEU A 206 2.81 1.90 -14.30
CA LEU A 206 3.63 1.38 -15.41
C LEU A 206 2.99 0.14 -16.05
N LEU A 207 2.55 -0.83 -15.23
CA LEU A 207 1.91 -2.05 -15.72
C LEU A 207 0.59 -1.74 -16.44
N ALA A 208 -0.22 -0.80 -15.94
CA ALA A 208 -1.46 -0.39 -16.60
C ALA A 208 -1.19 0.26 -17.97
N THR A 209 -0.19 1.13 -18.05
CA THR A 209 0.21 1.78 -19.34
C THR A 209 0.73 0.74 -20.32
N LEU A 210 1.68 -0.10 -19.90
CA LEU A 210 2.24 -1.16 -20.74
C LEU A 210 1.16 -2.07 -21.30
N SER A 211 0.14 -2.39 -20.51
CA SER A 211 -0.94 -3.26 -20.98
C SER A 211 -1.82 -2.62 -22.01
N HIS A 212 -2.13 -1.34 -21.87
CA HIS A 212 -2.88 -0.62 -22.90
C HIS A 212 -2.08 -0.57 -24.21
N GLU A 213 -0.78 -0.27 -24.10
CA GLU A 213 0.13 -0.22 -25.25
C GLU A 213 0.36 -1.58 -25.91
N LEU A 214 0.26 -2.68 -25.15
CA LEU A 214 0.38 -4.04 -25.69
C LEU A 214 -0.96 -4.58 -26.24
N ARG A 215 -2.10 -4.20 -25.65
CA ARG A 215 -3.43 -4.64 -26.09
C ARG A 215 -3.75 -4.11 -27.50
N THR A 216 -3.41 -2.87 -27.80
CA THR A 216 -3.71 -2.23 -29.10
C THR A 216 -3.11 -2.99 -30.28
N PRO A 217 -1.79 -3.27 -30.36
CA PRO A 217 -1.22 -4.04 -31.47
C PRO A 217 -1.72 -5.49 -31.50
N LEU A 218 -2.03 -6.06 -30.32
CA LEU A 218 -2.53 -7.43 -30.23
C LEU A 218 -3.93 -7.56 -30.81
N THR A 219 -4.84 -6.63 -30.50
CA THR A 219 -6.18 -6.56 -31.07
C THR A 219 -6.11 -6.37 -32.61
N ALA A 220 -5.15 -5.58 -33.09
CA ALA A 220 -4.92 -5.45 -34.52
C ALA A 220 -4.45 -6.77 -35.17
N LEU A 221 -3.53 -7.49 -34.51
CA LEU A 221 -3.08 -8.81 -34.99
C LEU A 221 -4.21 -9.85 -34.98
N GLU A 222 -5.08 -9.84 -34.01
CA GLU A 222 -6.27 -10.71 -33.95
C GLU A 222 -7.23 -10.37 -35.09
N GLY A 223 -7.53 -9.08 -35.30
CA GLY A 223 -8.38 -8.64 -36.41
C GLY A 223 -7.82 -8.99 -37.78
N TYR A 224 -6.51 -8.82 -38.02
CA TYR A 224 -5.89 -9.24 -39.28
C TYR A 224 -5.96 -10.77 -39.44
N GLY A 225 -5.77 -11.53 -38.37
CA GLY A 225 -5.91 -12.97 -38.35
C GLY A 225 -7.33 -13.43 -38.72
N GLU A 226 -8.37 -12.71 -38.24
CA GLU A 226 -9.77 -12.98 -38.58
C GLU A 226 -10.05 -12.68 -40.09
N LEU A 227 -9.64 -11.52 -40.57
CA LEU A 227 -9.83 -11.16 -42.01
C LEU A 227 -9.17 -12.17 -42.96
N LEU A 228 -8.03 -12.74 -42.56
CA LEU A 228 -7.34 -13.77 -43.33
C LEU A 228 -8.05 -15.13 -43.25
N GLU A 229 -8.47 -15.55 -42.04
CA GLU A 229 -9.17 -16.83 -41.81
C GLU A 229 -10.52 -16.89 -42.50
N ASP A 230 -11.25 -15.76 -42.52
CA ASP A 230 -12.53 -15.60 -43.20
C ASP A 230 -12.38 -15.46 -44.74
N GLU A 231 -11.14 -15.56 -45.22
CA GLU A 231 -10.80 -15.45 -46.66
C GLU A 231 -11.31 -14.17 -47.36
N ILE A 232 -11.54 -13.08 -46.61
CA ILE A 232 -12.04 -11.80 -47.11
C ILE A 232 -11.05 -11.20 -48.14
N LEU A 233 -9.76 -11.47 -48.00
CA LEU A 233 -8.68 -11.00 -48.83
C LEU A 233 -8.34 -11.99 -50.00
N GLY A 234 -9.08 -13.09 -50.10
CA GLY A 234 -8.90 -14.13 -51.08
C GLY A 234 -8.64 -15.50 -50.44
N PRO A 235 -8.74 -16.60 -51.24
CA PRO A 235 -8.62 -17.95 -50.72
C PRO A 235 -7.22 -18.26 -50.20
N LEU A 236 -7.12 -18.98 -49.09
CA LEU A 236 -5.88 -19.40 -48.46
C LEU A 236 -5.47 -20.82 -48.89
N ALA A 237 -4.19 -21.01 -49.18
CA ALA A 237 -3.63 -22.35 -49.29
C ALA A 237 -3.66 -23.05 -47.90
N PRO A 238 -3.80 -24.40 -47.81
CA PRO A 238 -3.88 -25.12 -46.55
C PRO A 238 -2.73 -24.82 -45.58
N ALA A 239 -1.51 -24.68 -46.10
CA ALA A 239 -0.34 -24.33 -45.28
C ALA A 239 -0.42 -22.89 -44.69
N GLN A 240 -1.00 -21.95 -45.45
CA GLN A 240 -1.21 -20.58 -44.96
C GLN A 240 -2.26 -20.54 -43.84
N ARG A 241 -3.35 -21.30 -43.99
CA ARG A 241 -4.40 -21.41 -42.99
C ARG A 241 -3.84 -21.95 -41.68
N ASP A 242 -2.98 -22.98 -41.72
CA ASP A 242 -2.33 -23.52 -40.51
C ASP A 242 -1.46 -22.48 -39.81
N VAL A 243 -0.68 -21.71 -40.57
CA VAL A 243 0.15 -20.62 -39.97
C VAL A 243 -0.70 -19.53 -39.35
N ILE A 244 -1.81 -19.13 -39.99
CA ILE A 244 -2.72 -18.11 -39.44
C ILE A 244 -3.39 -18.59 -38.14
N MET A 245 -3.86 -19.84 -38.11
CA MET A 245 -4.42 -20.44 -36.89
C MET A 245 -3.41 -20.46 -35.73
N ARG A 246 -2.15 -20.82 -35.97
CA ARG A 246 -1.08 -20.76 -35.00
C ARG A 246 -0.81 -19.34 -34.54
N LEU A 247 -0.75 -18.38 -35.43
CA LEU A 247 -0.54 -16.96 -35.12
C LEU A 247 -1.67 -16.45 -34.20
N ARG A 248 -2.93 -16.73 -34.51
CA ARG A 248 -4.09 -16.35 -33.66
C ARG A 248 -4.04 -17.01 -32.30
N THR A 249 -3.62 -18.27 -32.23
CA THR A 249 -3.46 -18.97 -30.96
C THR A 249 -2.41 -18.31 -30.08
N VAL A 250 -1.26 -17.92 -30.66
CA VAL A 250 -0.19 -17.22 -29.93
C VAL A 250 -0.63 -15.83 -29.51
N SER A 251 -1.33 -15.06 -30.39
CA SER A 251 -1.85 -13.74 -30.08
C SER A 251 -2.84 -13.77 -28.90
N ARG A 252 -3.81 -14.67 -28.94
CA ARG A 252 -4.78 -14.86 -27.82
C ARG A 252 -4.08 -15.26 -26.52
N HIS A 253 -3.09 -16.12 -26.61
CA HIS A 253 -2.30 -16.50 -25.43
C HIS A 253 -1.56 -15.31 -24.84
N LEU A 254 -0.92 -14.47 -25.67
CA LEU A 254 -0.24 -13.26 -25.21
C LEU A 254 -1.23 -12.27 -24.57
N GLY A 255 -2.44 -12.11 -25.14
CA GLY A 255 -3.50 -11.30 -24.55
C GLY A 255 -3.89 -11.76 -23.13
N SER A 256 -4.10 -13.07 -22.98
CA SER A 256 -4.41 -13.64 -21.67
C SER A 256 -3.29 -13.42 -20.64
N LEU A 257 -2.00 -13.53 -21.06
CA LEU A 257 -0.85 -13.27 -20.18
C LEU A 257 -0.84 -11.81 -19.70
N ILE A 258 -1.10 -10.86 -20.59
CA ILE A 258 -1.16 -9.43 -20.27
C ILE A 258 -2.29 -9.14 -19.27
N GLU A 259 -3.50 -9.68 -19.52
CA GLU A 259 -4.66 -9.52 -18.63
C GLU A 259 -4.40 -10.12 -17.23
N ASP A 260 -3.75 -11.28 -17.15
CA ASP A 260 -3.35 -11.91 -15.88
C ASP A 260 -2.40 -11.01 -15.09
N ILE A 261 -1.36 -10.45 -15.76
CA ILE A 261 -0.39 -9.56 -15.12
C ILE A 261 -1.06 -8.29 -14.58
N LEU A 262 -1.99 -7.70 -15.35
CA LEU A 262 -2.76 -6.52 -14.93
C LEU A 262 -3.64 -6.79 -13.74
N THR A 263 -4.38 -7.91 -13.81
CA THR A 263 -5.27 -8.33 -12.73
C THR A 263 -4.46 -8.58 -11.47
N TYR A 264 -3.30 -9.24 -11.59
CA TYR A 264 -2.36 -9.44 -10.48
C TYR A 264 -1.91 -8.10 -9.87
N ALA A 265 -1.43 -7.16 -10.70
CA ALA A 265 -0.94 -5.86 -10.24
C ALA A 265 -2.05 -5.03 -9.56
N SER A 266 -3.27 -5.10 -10.10
CA SER A 266 -4.43 -4.39 -9.55
C SER A 266 -4.88 -4.98 -8.21
N LEU A 267 -4.79 -6.31 -8.04
CA LEU A 267 -5.10 -7.01 -6.80
C LEU A 267 -4.05 -6.75 -5.70
N GLU A 268 -2.75 -6.71 -6.07
CA GLU A 268 -1.67 -6.38 -5.12
C GLU A 268 -1.75 -4.94 -4.62
N ALA A 269 -2.23 -4.02 -5.45
CA ALA A 269 -2.43 -2.62 -5.08
C ALA A 269 -3.77 -2.35 -4.37
N ASP A 270 -4.55 -3.38 -4.02
CA ASP A 270 -5.89 -3.30 -3.40
C ASP A 270 -6.87 -2.36 -4.14
N ARG A 271 -6.68 -2.20 -5.48
CA ARG A 271 -7.52 -1.33 -6.33
C ARG A 271 -8.77 -2.02 -6.87
N VAL A 272 -8.84 -3.34 -6.76
CA VAL A 272 -9.98 -4.11 -7.23
C VAL A 272 -11.07 -4.08 -6.17
N VAL A 273 -12.20 -3.47 -6.51
CA VAL A 273 -13.39 -3.42 -5.65
C VAL A 273 -14.44 -4.39 -6.20
N ALA A 274 -15.09 -5.16 -5.31
CA ALA A 274 -16.22 -5.98 -5.69
C ALA A 274 -17.48 -5.12 -5.83
N ARG A 275 -18.20 -5.31 -6.95
CA ARG A 275 -19.51 -4.69 -7.19
C ARG A 275 -20.59 -5.73 -6.97
N ALA A 276 -21.11 -5.79 -5.76
CA ALA A 276 -22.13 -6.75 -5.40
C ALA A 276 -23.45 -6.48 -6.14
N SER A 277 -23.95 -7.49 -6.81
CA SER A 277 -25.28 -7.53 -7.43
C SER A 277 -25.98 -8.84 -7.07
N LYS A 278 -27.28 -8.90 -7.29
CA LYS A 278 -28.06 -10.13 -7.10
C LYS A 278 -27.79 -11.07 -8.28
N VAL A 279 -27.17 -12.21 -8.01
CA VAL A 279 -26.65 -13.14 -9.01
C VAL A 279 -27.33 -14.51 -8.87
N SER A 280 -27.83 -15.06 -9.96
CA SER A 280 -28.23 -16.45 -10.08
C SER A 280 -27.01 -17.29 -10.44
N VAL A 281 -26.76 -18.33 -9.63
CA VAL A 281 -25.59 -19.20 -9.89
C VAL A 281 -25.80 -20.04 -11.16
N ASP A 282 -27.05 -20.42 -11.45
CA ASP A 282 -27.41 -21.13 -12.68
C ASP A 282 -26.98 -20.33 -13.93
N GLU A 283 -27.33 -19.03 -13.95
CA GLU A 283 -26.99 -18.13 -15.06
C GLU A 283 -25.46 -18.01 -15.23
N VAL A 284 -24.70 -17.90 -14.14
CA VAL A 284 -23.24 -17.84 -14.21
C VAL A 284 -22.65 -19.13 -14.77
N VAL A 285 -23.18 -20.28 -14.33
CA VAL A 285 -22.68 -21.60 -14.76
C VAL A 285 -22.98 -21.84 -16.24
N ASP A 286 -24.14 -21.40 -16.72
CA ASP A 286 -24.48 -21.50 -18.14
C ASP A 286 -23.50 -20.72 -19.03
N THR A 287 -22.94 -19.61 -18.54
CA THR A 287 -21.93 -18.84 -19.28
C THR A 287 -20.58 -19.57 -19.41
N LEU A 288 -20.33 -20.68 -18.70
CA LEU A 288 -19.08 -21.43 -18.79
C LEU A 288 -18.98 -22.28 -20.08
N TYR A 289 -20.14 -22.76 -20.60
CA TYR A 289 -20.18 -23.66 -21.76
C TYR A 289 -19.41 -23.14 -22.98
N PRO A 290 -19.60 -21.91 -23.46
CA PRO A 290 -18.91 -21.39 -24.63
C PRO A 290 -17.37 -21.35 -24.48
N PHE A 291 -16.88 -21.29 -23.24
CA PHE A 291 -15.45 -21.16 -22.96
C PHE A 291 -14.77 -22.49 -22.66
N VAL A 292 -15.51 -23.49 -22.19
CA VAL A 292 -14.93 -24.76 -21.70
C VAL A 292 -15.21 -25.94 -22.64
N GLU A 293 -16.44 -26.03 -23.17
CA GLU A 293 -16.85 -27.18 -24.01
C GLU A 293 -16.00 -27.33 -25.29
N PRO A 294 -15.65 -26.24 -26.04
CA PRO A 294 -14.79 -26.38 -27.21
C PRO A 294 -13.41 -26.97 -26.89
N LEU A 295 -12.83 -26.54 -25.76
CA LEU A 295 -11.51 -27.03 -25.30
C LEU A 295 -11.56 -28.50 -24.86
N ALA A 296 -12.64 -28.87 -24.18
CA ALA A 296 -12.86 -30.26 -23.76
C ALA A 296 -13.09 -31.18 -24.97
N ARG A 297 -13.89 -30.73 -25.95
CA ARG A 297 -14.18 -31.44 -27.21
C ARG A 297 -12.92 -31.65 -28.05
N GLU A 298 -12.06 -30.65 -28.19
CA GLU A 298 -10.81 -30.74 -28.93
C GLU A 298 -9.89 -31.85 -28.35
N LYS A 299 -9.89 -32.00 -27.01
CA LYS A 299 -9.14 -33.07 -26.32
C LYS A 299 -9.88 -34.39 -26.20
N GLY A 300 -11.14 -34.51 -26.63
CA GLY A 300 -11.96 -35.69 -26.41
C GLY A 300 -12.37 -35.93 -24.95
N ILE A 301 -12.37 -34.90 -24.12
CA ILE A 301 -12.73 -34.95 -22.68
C ILE A 301 -14.23 -34.69 -22.54
N ARG A 302 -14.90 -35.47 -21.68
CA ARG A 302 -16.30 -35.22 -21.36
C ARG A 302 -16.42 -34.03 -20.40
N PHE A 303 -17.24 -33.03 -20.75
CA PHE A 303 -17.58 -31.90 -19.90
C PHE A 303 -19.02 -32.04 -19.39
N GLN A 304 -19.23 -31.94 -18.08
CA GLN A 304 -20.54 -32.08 -17.46
C GLN A 304 -20.77 -30.96 -16.43
N VAL A 305 -22.00 -30.48 -16.35
CA VAL A 305 -22.46 -29.50 -15.37
C VAL A 305 -23.70 -30.04 -14.66
N ALA A 306 -23.67 -29.96 -13.33
CA ALA A 306 -24.80 -30.34 -12.47
C ALA A 306 -25.04 -29.26 -11.43
N VAL A 307 -26.22 -28.67 -11.44
CA VAL A 307 -26.64 -27.64 -10.50
C VAL A 307 -27.80 -28.18 -9.64
N GLU A 308 -27.68 -28.02 -8.32
CA GLU A 308 -28.72 -28.38 -7.37
C GLU A 308 -29.92 -27.45 -7.54
N GLU A 309 -31.13 -27.99 -7.49
CA GLU A 309 -32.36 -27.22 -7.65
C GLU A 309 -32.60 -26.24 -6.49
N ASN A 310 -33.27 -25.13 -6.79
CA ASN A 310 -33.68 -24.11 -5.82
C ASN A 310 -32.50 -23.50 -5.00
N LEU A 311 -31.38 -23.24 -5.62
CA LEU A 311 -30.26 -22.51 -4.99
C LEU A 311 -30.68 -21.06 -4.65
N PRO A 312 -30.22 -20.52 -3.51
CA PRO A 312 -30.45 -19.11 -3.18
C PRO A 312 -29.69 -18.19 -4.10
N TRP A 313 -30.21 -17.00 -4.34
CA TRP A 313 -29.45 -15.92 -4.98
C TRP A 313 -28.27 -15.52 -4.13
N LEU A 314 -27.18 -15.17 -4.79
CA LEU A 314 -25.99 -14.60 -4.15
C LEU A 314 -25.98 -13.08 -4.31
N LEU A 315 -25.51 -12.37 -3.29
CA LEU A 315 -25.12 -10.96 -3.41
C LEU A 315 -23.61 -10.93 -3.63
N THR A 316 -23.19 -10.88 -4.89
CA THR A 316 -21.77 -11.02 -5.26
C THR A 316 -21.47 -10.29 -6.57
N ASP A 317 -20.19 -10.27 -6.99
CA ASP A 317 -19.75 -9.72 -8.28
C ASP A 317 -19.71 -10.84 -9.33
N GLU A 318 -20.72 -10.85 -10.20
CA GLU A 318 -20.88 -11.90 -11.24
C GLU A 318 -19.64 -12.03 -12.15
N PRO A 319 -19.12 -10.96 -12.76
CA PRO A 319 -17.93 -11.04 -13.60
C PRO A 319 -16.72 -11.70 -12.92
N LYS A 320 -16.49 -11.38 -11.64
CA LYS A 320 -15.39 -11.97 -10.87
C LYS A 320 -15.63 -13.43 -10.53
N MET A 321 -16.86 -13.79 -10.15
CA MET A 321 -17.25 -15.16 -9.93
C MET A 321 -17.06 -16.00 -11.21
N ARG A 322 -17.51 -15.51 -12.34
CA ARG A 322 -17.34 -16.14 -13.65
C ARG A 322 -15.87 -16.32 -14.01
N GLN A 323 -15.05 -15.31 -13.82
CA GLN A 323 -13.60 -15.36 -14.06
C GLN A 323 -12.93 -16.47 -13.23
N ILE A 324 -13.28 -16.61 -11.94
CA ILE A 324 -12.77 -17.70 -11.11
C ILE A 324 -13.15 -19.05 -11.70
N LEU A 325 -14.44 -19.26 -12.01
CA LEU A 325 -14.94 -20.54 -12.49
C LEU A 325 -14.35 -20.91 -13.85
N ILE A 326 -14.23 -19.97 -14.79
CA ILE A 326 -13.59 -20.20 -16.10
C ILE A 326 -12.13 -20.65 -15.89
N ASN A 327 -11.37 -19.96 -15.05
CA ASN A 327 -9.98 -20.32 -14.79
C ASN A 327 -9.86 -21.72 -14.17
N LEU A 328 -10.72 -22.08 -13.21
CA LEU A 328 -10.73 -23.42 -12.61
C LEU A 328 -11.07 -24.49 -13.65
N CYS A 329 -12.07 -24.27 -14.49
CA CYS A 329 -12.48 -25.19 -15.55
C CYS A 329 -11.40 -25.35 -16.63
N GLN A 330 -10.80 -24.27 -17.09
CA GLN A 330 -9.71 -24.31 -18.06
C GLN A 330 -8.49 -25.06 -17.53
N ASN A 331 -8.15 -24.88 -16.24
CA ASN A 331 -7.10 -25.65 -15.60
C ASN A 331 -7.46 -27.16 -15.54
N ALA A 332 -8.70 -27.49 -15.20
CA ALA A 332 -9.18 -28.87 -15.18
C ALA A 332 -9.04 -29.54 -16.56
N VAL A 333 -9.51 -28.88 -17.64
CA VAL A 333 -9.35 -29.39 -19.02
C VAL A 333 -7.88 -29.46 -19.43
N LYS A 334 -7.08 -28.47 -19.04
CA LYS A 334 -5.65 -28.38 -19.37
C LYS A 334 -4.86 -29.59 -18.82
N PHE A 335 -5.11 -29.97 -17.57
CA PHE A 335 -4.37 -31.04 -16.86
C PHE A 335 -5.04 -32.41 -16.92
N THR A 336 -6.14 -32.55 -17.66
CA THR A 336 -6.76 -33.83 -18.00
C THR A 336 -6.36 -34.20 -19.43
N GLU A 337 -5.74 -35.38 -19.60
CA GLU A 337 -5.42 -35.89 -20.94
C GLU A 337 -6.59 -36.73 -21.51
N SER A 338 -7.29 -37.46 -20.65
CA SER A 338 -8.47 -38.27 -20.99
C SER A 338 -9.38 -38.42 -19.77
N GLY A 339 -10.69 -38.61 -20.01
CA GLY A 339 -11.67 -38.78 -18.95
C GLY A 339 -12.69 -37.66 -18.92
N GLU A 340 -12.91 -37.02 -17.76
CA GLU A 340 -13.96 -36.04 -17.61
C GLU A 340 -13.58 -34.84 -16.72
N VAL A 341 -14.26 -33.72 -16.99
CA VAL A 341 -14.29 -32.53 -16.13
C VAL A 341 -15.75 -32.26 -15.77
N ALA A 342 -16.04 -32.20 -14.49
CA ALA A 342 -17.40 -31.99 -13.98
C ALA A 342 -17.48 -30.73 -13.09
N VAL A 343 -18.46 -29.87 -13.38
CA VAL A 343 -18.81 -28.73 -12.52
C VAL A 343 -20.06 -29.13 -11.71
N ARG A 344 -19.96 -29.06 -10.38
CA ARG A 344 -21.10 -29.30 -9.50
C ARG A 344 -21.34 -28.09 -8.62
N VAL A 345 -22.57 -27.61 -8.62
CA VAL A 345 -23.02 -26.53 -7.72
C VAL A 345 -23.98 -27.08 -6.72
N SER A 346 -23.77 -26.81 -5.44
CA SER A 346 -24.60 -27.31 -4.35
C SER A 346 -24.64 -26.31 -3.19
N ARG A 347 -25.61 -26.48 -2.30
CA ARG A 347 -25.61 -25.80 -1.00
C ARG A 347 -24.47 -26.36 -0.15
N GLY A 348 -23.73 -25.46 0.48
CA GLY A 348 -22.77 -25.84 1.50
C GLY A 348 -23.46 -25.98 2.86
N SER A 349 -22.95 -26.88 3.70
CA SER A 349 -23.32 -26.92 5.11
C SER A 349 -23.00 -25.57 5.75
N SER A 350 -23.87 -25.10 6.66
CA SER A 350 -23.55 -23.95 7.49
C SER A 350 -22.23 -24.24 8.21
N GLY A 351 -21.22 -23.38 8.00
CA GLY A 351 -19.93 -23.46 8.73
C GLY A 351 -20.14 -23.27 10.22
N ALA A 352 -19.05 -23.31 10.99
CA ALA A 352 -19.07 -23.05 12.43
C ALA A 352 -19.77 -21.72 12.80
N ASP A 353 -19.82 -20.77 11.85
CA ASP A 353 -20.43 -19.44 11.98
C ASP A 353 -21.92 -19.41 11.61
N GLY A 354 -22.54 -20.56 11.29
CA GLY A 354 -23.98 -20.64 10.94
C GLY A 354 -24.36 -20.01 9.59
N VAL A 355 -23.41 -19.50 8.80
CA VAL A 355 -23.65 -18.84 7.51
C VAL A 355 -23.86 -19.89 6.41
N ALA A 356 -25.00 -19.82 5.73
CA ALA A 356 -25.26 -20.65 4.55
C ALA A 356 -24.26 -20.27 3.44
N SER A 357 -23.82 -21.26 2.66
CA SER A 357 -22.88 -21.03 1.56
C SER A 357 -23.31 -21.77 0.30
N ILE A 358 -22.82 -21.31 -0.86
CA ILE A 358 -22.86 -22.06 -2.12
C ILE A 358 -21.47 -22.57 -2.43
N ARG A 359 -21.41 -23.80 -2.91
CA ARG A 359 -20.19 -24.51 -3.29
C ARG A 359 -20.22 -24.80 -4.78
N CYS A 360 -19.30 -24.20 -5.53
CA CYS A 360 -19.06 -24.50 -6.94
C CYS A 360 -17.80 -25.34 -7.05
N THR A 361 -17.95 -26.65 -7.27
CA THR A 361 -16.84 -27.60 -7.34
C THR A 361 -16.54 -27.96 -8.79
N VAL A 362 -15.32 -27.71 -9.22
CA VAL A 362 -14.76 -28.17 -10.50
C VAL A 362 -13.90 -29.38 -10.20
N LYS A 363 -14.31 -30.55 -10.67
CA LYS A 363 -13.61 -31.82 -10.50
C LYS A 363 -13.06 -32.30 -11.84
N ASP A 364 -11.81 -32.74 -11.86
CA ASP A 364 -11.15 -33.35 -13.00
C ASP A 364 -10.67 -34.78 -12.67
N THR A 365 -10.43 -35.58 -13.71
CA THR A 365 -9.82 -36.89 -13.63
C THR A 365 -8.38 -36.89 -14.17
N GLY A 366 -7.70 -35.77 -14.03
CA GLY A 366 -6.35 -35.54 -14.56
C GLY A 366 -5.25 -36.13 -13.70
N VAL A 367 -4.04 -35.62 -13.90
CA VAL A 367 -2.81 -36.11 -13.23
C VAL A 367 -2.80 -35.97 -11.71
N GLY A 368 -3.67 -35.12 -11.16
CA GLY A 368 -3.69 -34.81 -9.73
C GLY A 368 -2.45 -34.06 -9.25
N ILE A 369 -2.42 -33.74 -7.94
CA ILE A 369 -1.42 -32.87 -7.33
C ILE A 369 -0.91 -33.53 -6.05
N ALA A 370 0.40 -33.55 -5.86
CA ALA A 370 1.03 -34.07 -4.66
C ALA A 370 0.78 -33.17 -3.43
N ALA A 371 0.64 -33.74 -2.25
CA ALA A 371 0.36 -32.99 -1.01
C ALA A 371 1.43 -31.91 -0.71
N ALA A 372 2.69 -32.15 -1.05
CA ALA A 372 3.78 -31.19 -0.89
C ALA A 372 3.60 -29.93 -1.76
N ASP A 373 2.93 -30.05 -2.90
CA ASP A 373 2.74 -28.97 -3.86
C ASP A 373 1.46 -28.16 -3.61
N LEU A 374 0.48 -28.71 -2.89
CA LEU A 374 -0.76 -28.02 -2.56
C LEU A 374 -0.56 -26.68 -1.88
N GLN A 375 0.46 -26.56 -1.02
CA GLN A 375 0.79 -25.30 -0.34
C GLN A 375 1.36 -24.22 -1.27
N ARG A 376 1.91 -24.63 -2.42
CA ARG A 376 2.55 -23.72 -3.39
C ARG A 376 1.63 -23.29 -4.52
N LEU A 377 0.51 -24.01 -4.74
CA LEU A 377 -0.42 -23.78 -5.86
C LEU A 377 -0.92 -22.35 -5.99
N PHE A 378 -1.11 -21.69 -4.86
CA PHE A 378 -1.67 -20.35 -4.80
C PHE A 378 -0.61 -19.25 -4.63
N ARG A 379 0.67 -19.55 -4.83
CA ARG A 379 1.73 -18.54 -4.87
C ARG A 379 1.81 -17.94 -6.28
N PRO A 380 2.02 -16.63 -6.42
CA PRO A 380 2.15 -16.02 -7.74
C PRO A 380 3.36 -16.62 -8.46
N PHE A 381 3.24 -16.81 -9.78
CA PHE A 381 4.27 -17.38 -10.66
C PHE A 381 4.71 -18.80 -10.29
N SER A 382 3.93 -19.50 -9.47
CA SER A 382 4.24 -20.87 -9.06
C SER A 382 3.72 -21.88 -10.09
N GLN A 383 4.59 -22.79 -10.50
CA GLN A 383 4.26 -23.94 -11.34
C GLN A 383 4.79 -25.20 -10.65
N VAL A 384 3.92 -26.20 -10.49
CA VAL A 384 4.20 -27.40 -9.70
C VAL A 384 5.23 -28.32 -10.37
N ASP A 385 5.24 -28.37 -11.71
CA ASP A 385 6.14 -29.25 -12.46
C ASP A 385 6.67 -28.55 -13.72
N ALA A 386 7.99 -28.34 -13.80
CA ALA A 386 8.65 -27.72 -14.95
C ALA A 386 8.54 -28.57 -16.24
N SER A 387 8.26 -29.87 -16.14
CA SER A 387 8.07 -30.77 -17.27
C SER A 387 6.67 -30.64 -17.88
N LEU A 388 5.64 -30.54 -17.04
CA LEU A 388 4.25 -30.27 -17.43
C LEU A 388 4.07 -28.81 -17.89
N ALA A 389 4.78 -27.88 -17.27
CA ALA A 389 4.81 -26.46 -17.66
C ALA A 389 5.29 -26.26 -19.11
N ARG A 390 6.29 -27.02 -19.54
CA ARG A 390 6.80 -26.95 -20.94
C ARG A 390 5.81 -27.48 -21.98
N ARG A 391 4.95 -28.43 -21.60
CA ARG A 391 3.93 -29.00 -22.52
C ARG A 391 2.66 -28.17 -22.58
N HIS A 392 2.26 -27.52 -21.48
CA HIS A 392 0.94 -26.92 -21.40
C HIS A 392 0.97 -25.39 -21.18
N GLY A 393 2.14 -24.76 -20.97
CA GLY A 393 2.27 -23.31 -20.81
C GLY A 393 1.46 -22.73 -19.61
N GLY A 394 1.62 -21.45 -19.31
CA GLY A 394 0.82 -20.70 -18.34
C GLY A 394 1.65 -19.75 -17.51
N THR A 395 1.02 -18.69 -16.96
CA THR A 395 1.65 -17.66 -16.12
C THR A 395 1.99 -18.13 -14.72
N GLY A 396 1.27 -19.12 -14.20
CA GLY A 396 1.24 -19.43 -12.76
C GLY A 396 0.52 -18.38 -11.93
N LEU A 397 -0.24 -17.48 -12.57
CA LEU A 397 -1.02 -16.41 -11.90
C LEU A 397 -2.49 -16.79 -11.70
N GLY A 398 -3.08 -17.62 -12.56
CA GLY A 398 -4.52 -17.87 -12.59
C GLY A 398 -5.09 -18.35 -11.25
N LEU A 399 -4.48 -19.35 -10.58
CA LEU A 399 -4.94 -19.83 -9.28
C LEU A 399 -4.73 -18.79 -8.16
N TYR A 400 -3.65 -18.04 -8.21
CA TYR A 400 -3.41 -16.92 -7.29
C TYR A 400 -4.51 -15.85 -7.44
N ILE A 401 -4.78 -15.41 -8.67
CA ILE A 401 -5.85 -14.46 -9.00
C ILE A 401 -7.20 -14.99 -8.51
N SER A 402 -7.53 -16.26 -8.82
CA SER A 402 -8.78 -16.86 -8.38
C SER A 402 -8.93 -16.85 -6.86
N ARG A 403 -7.88 -17.16 -6.09
CA ARG A 403 -7.91 -17.10 -4.63
C ARG A 403 -8.14 -15.68 -4.11
N ARG A 404 -7.41 -14.68 -4.66
CA ARG A 404 -7.56 -13.28 -4.27
C ARG A 404 -8.96 -12.74 -4.59
N LEU A 405 -9.50 -13.08 -5.77
CA LEU A 405 -10.88 -12.74 -6.15
C LEU A 405 -11.89 -13.42 -5.23
N ALA A 406 -11.73 -14.71 -4.91
CA ALA A 406 -12.61 -15.41 -3.98
C ALA A 406 -12.63 -14.73 -2.59
N THR A 407 -11.46 -14.33 -2.08
CA THR A 407 -11.35 -13.57 -0.81
C THR A 407 -12.05 -12.22 -0.91
N LEU A 408 -11.89 -11.50 -2.03
CA LEU A 408 -12.57 -10.22 -2.29
C LEU A 408 -14.10 -10.35 -2.29
N LEU A 409 -14.60 -11.51 -2.75
CA LEU A 409 -16.05 -11.85 -2.73
C LEU A 409 -16.53 -12.37 -1.36
N GLY A 410 -15.68 -12.33 -0.31
CA GLY A 410 -16.01 -12.85 1.01
C GLY A 410 -16.01 -14.38 1.11
N GLY A 411 -15.49 -15.06 0.09
CA GLY A 411 -15.44 -16.51 -0.01
C GLY A 411 -14.00 -17.07 0.09
N ARG A 412 -13.85 -18.33 -0.33
CA ARG A 412 -12.55 -19.03 -0.38
C ARG A 412 -12.53 -20.11 -1.45
N ILE A 413 -11.34 -20.56 -1.83
CA ILE A 413 -11.14 -21.73 -2.67
C ILE A 413 -10.55 -22.86 -1.82
N GLU A 414 -11.21 -24.01 -1.87
CA GLU A 414 -10.76 -25.27 -1.27
C GLU A 414 -10.24 -26.19 -2.37
N VAL A 415 -9.25 -27.03 -2.05
CA VAL A 415 -8.67 -28.00 -2.99
C VAL A 415 -8.50 -29.35 -2.33
N VAL A 416 -8.93 -30.39 -3.03
CA VAL A 416 -8.68 -31.80 -2.70
C VAL A 416 -8.11 -32.46 -3.93
N SER A 417 -6.93 -33.08 -3.82
CA SER A 417 -6.29 -33.74 -4.96
C SER A 417 -5.43 -34.90 -4.49
N ARG A 418 -5.29 -35.90 -5.38
CA ARG A 418 -4.37 -37.02 -5.23
C ARG A 418 -3.69 -37.33 -6.57
N PRO A 419 -2.38 -37.59 -6.58
CA PRO A 419 -1.68 -37.97 -7.79
C PRO A 419 -2.35 -39.17 -8.47
N GLY A 420 -2.65 -39.05 -9.76
CA GLY A 420 -3.28 -40.09 -10.58
C GLY A 420 -4.81 -40.21 -10.41
N GLU A 421 -5.44 -39.53 -9.44
CA GLU A 421 -6.90 -39.60 -9.22
C GLU A 421 -7.61 -38.29 -9.65
N GLY A 422 -6.84 -37.26 -10.02
CA GLY A 422 -7.37 -35.94 -10.39
C GLY A 422 -7.47 -34.96 -9.22
N SER A 423 -8.15 -33.84 -9.45
CA SER A 423 -8.31 -32.75 -8.50
C SER A 423 -9.77 -32.29 -8.41
N ALA A 424 -10.11 -31.69 -7.27
CA ALA A 424 -11.38 -31.00 -7.06
C ALA A 424 -11.10 -29.63 -6.44
N PHE A 425 -11.36 -28.57 -7.18
CA PHE A 425 -11.29 -27.18 -6.71
C PHE A 425 -12.68 -26.68 -6.42
N THR A 426 -12.92 -26.17 -5.22
CA THR A 426 -14.25 -25.71 -4.80
C THR A 426 -14.20 -24.22 -4.42
N LEU A 427 -14.93 -23.40 -5.17
CA LEU A 427 -15.22 -22.03 -4.77
C LEU A 427 -16.39 -22.07 -3.76
N VAL A 428 -16.16 -21.53 -2.58
CA VAL A 428 -17.17 -21.41 -1.51
C VAL A 428 -17.49 -19.93 -1.33
N LEU A 429 -18.76 -19.57 -1.56
CA LEU A 429 -19.25 -18.20 -1.38
C LEU A 429 -20.34 -18.15 -0.31
N PRO A 430 -20.32 -17.16 0.60
CA PRO A 430 -21.38 -16.98 1.59
C PRO A 430 -22.67 -16.52 0.92
N VAL A 431 -23.81 -17.03 1.41
CA VAL A 431 -25.13 -16.49 1.08
C VAL A 431 -25.38 -15.32 2.02
N THR A 432 -25.03 -14.11 1.61
CA THR A 432 -25.39 -12.89 2.33
C THR A 432 -26.85 -12.56 2.06
N ARG A 433 -27.61 -12.32 3.13
CA ARG A 433 -29.02 -11.92 3.06
C ARG A 433 -29.18 -10.45 2.72
#